data_1f4f0285fe21c97ffc2921b664a2baa3
#
_entry.id   1f4f0285fe21c97ffc2921b664a2baa3
#
_cell.length_a   1.000
_cell.length_b   1.000
_cell.length_c   1.000
_cell.angle_alpha   90.00
_cell.angle_beta   90.00
_cell.angle_gamma   90.00
#
_symmetry.space_group_name_H-M   'P 1'
#
loop_
_entity.id
_entity.type
_entity.pdbx_description
1 polymer ?
#
loop_
_entity_poly.entity_id
_entity_poly.type
_entity_poly.pdbx_seq_one_letter_code
_entity_poly.pdbx_strand_id
1 'polypeptide(L)'
;MGSTVLSSGVGRYESVTPPPERLYQRFSGGKVLESRWPRLTDVASERFYPRRPTGLKVLLIHPPIREWSYPNIGPLGEEYIGSVVVMDGHELDVLDLNAERGGPVKTSLEAYTKIVEARVAEKLAESQPDVIGIGGIITQYAWIKRIATLSKQVLPEVPIILGGGIASSLPEFMAKRLSVDVVIQEEGDVTISEVLHRLKLGASLEGVLGTAYRHVIQAGDWDVRNNGHRPSLAEGREGLDALPWPLRSRWPEDEVYRVNPVGHLNWQTKWLDGAPVARDQYSVSLIGSRGCPYAGRACDYCYAAYLGSAYRLRSPRAVVDEMEYLKERYGAVYLHFLDDLLLTSWRWALEFFEELRERRKQT
;
A
#
# COMPACT_ATOMS: atom_id res chain seq x y z
N MET A 1 25.25 -23.32 -9.93
CA MET A 1 25.86 -22.48 -8.86
C MET A 1 24.82 -21.43 -8.52
N GLY A 2 24.12 -21.60 -7.40
CA GLY A 2 23.05 -20.69 -6.99
C GLY A 2 23.65 -19.38 -6.46
N SER A 3 23.36 -18.29 -7.13
CA SER A 3 23.69 -16.95 -6.64
C SER A 3 22.67 -16.54 -5.58
N THR A 4 23.09 -16.48 -4.34
CA THR A 4 22.29 -16.01 -3.22
C THR A 4 22.23 -14.49 -3.25
N VAL A 5 21.12 -13.94 -3.64
CA VAL A 5 20.82 -12.52 -3.42
C VAL A 5 20.35 -12.40 -1.97
N LEU A 6 21.01 -11.65 -1.13
CA LEU A 6 20.70 -11.47 0.30
C LEU A 6 21.09 -12.65 1.23
N SER A 7 22.28 -13.19 1.12
CA SER A 7 22.69 -14.35 1.92
C SER A 7 23.46 -14.05 3.20
N SER A 8 23.56 -12.81 3.64
CA SER A 8 24.29 -12.46 4.86
C SER A 8 23.44 -11.64 5.82
N GLY A 9 22.59 -12.29 6.61
CA GLY A 9 21.94 -11.58 7.71
C GLY A 9 20.54 -12.03 8.08
N VAL A 10 19.85 -12.75 7.22
CA VAL A 10 18.58 -13.35 7.62
C VAL A 10 18.92 -14.59 8.46
N GLY A 11 18.70 -14.51 9.76
CA GLY A 11 18.98 -15.59 10.69
C GLY A 11 18.44 -16.92 10.17
N ARG A 12 19.12 -18.04 10.50
CA ARG A 12 18.74 -19.39 10.08
C ARG A 12 17.27 -19.63 10.39
N TYR A 13 16.42 -19.51 9.36
CA TYR A 13 15.04 -19.91 9.47
C TYR A 13 14.99 -21.43 9.42
N GLU A 14 14.52 -22.05 10.51
CA GLU A 14 14.17 -23.46 10.49
C GLU A 14 13.16 -23.73 9.39
N SER A 15 13.27 -24.86 8.73
CA SER A 15 12.43 -25.29 7.60
C SER A 15 10.96 -25.27 7.97
N VAL A 16 10.32 -24.13 7.75
CA VAL A 16 8.86 -24.00 7.79
C VAL A 16 8.35 -24.51 6.45
N THR A 17 7.43 -25.46 6.50
CA THR A 17 6.72 -25.97 5.32
C THR A 17 6.28 -24.79 4.46
N PRO A 18 6.69 -24.69 3.19
CA PRO A 18 6.28 -23.58 2.35
C PRO A 18 4.76 -23.50 2.33
N PRO A 19 4.17 -22.31 2.32
CA PRO A 19 2.75 -22.18 2.06
C PRO A 19 2.48 -22.90 0.74
N PRO A 20 1.39 -23.65 0.61
CA PRO A 20 1.21 -24.56 -0.51
C PRO A 20 1.36 -23.81 -1.82
N GLU A 21 2.14 -24.36 -2.76
CA GLU A 21 2.39 -23.85 -4.13
C GLU A 21 1.13 -23.29 -4.84
N ARG A 22 -0.03 -23.71 -4.39
CA ARG A 22 -1.36 -23.27 -4.84
C ARG A 22 -1.61 -21.76 -4.75
N LEU A 23 -0.91 -21.01 -3.89
CA LEU A 23 -1.05 -19.55 -3.82
C LEU A 23 -0.53 -18.86 -5.09
N TYR A 24 0.65 -19.27 -5.56
CA TYR A 24 1.31 -18.66 -6.70
C TYR A 24 0.71 -19.11 -8.03
N GLN A 25 0.30 -20.36 -8.15
CA GLN A 25 -0.38 -20.87 -9.34
C GLN A 25 -1.74 -20.22 -9.57
N ARG A 26 -2.43 -19.75 -8.51
CA ARG A 26 -3.73 -19.07 -8.62
C ARG A 26 -3.63 -17.63 -9.13
N PHE A 27 -2.55 -16.93 -8.83
CA PHE A 27 -2.34 -15.56 -9.32
C PHE A 27 -1.73 -15.51 -10.72
N SER A 28 -1.04 -16.55 -11.16
CA SER A 28 -0.37 -16.59 -12.46
C SER A 28 -1.20 -17.19 -13.60
N GLY A 29 -2.37 -17.77 -13.34
CA GLY A 29 -3.06 -18.62 -14.32
C GLY A 29 -4.55 -18.42 -14.50
N GLY A 30 -5.13 -17.24 -14.36
CA GLY A 30 -6.49 -16.95 -14.85
C GLY A 30 -7.63 -17.87 -14.41
N LYS A 31 -7.46 -18.70 -13.37
CA LYS A 31 -8.50 -19.59 -12.84
C LYS A 31 -8.85 -19.24 -11.40
N VAL A 32 -10.14 -19.12 -11.21
CA VAL A 32 -10.95 -18.99 -9.98
C VAL A 32 -10.17 -19.01 -8.69
N LEU A 33 -10.04 -17.84 -8.09
CA LEU A 33 -9.78 -17.67 -6.66
C LEU A 33 -11.05 -18.08 -5.91
N GLU A 34 -11.19 -19.33 -5.50
CA GLU A 34 -11.96 -19.58 -4.28
C GLU A 34 -11.26 -18.78 -3.18
N SER A 35 -11.95 -17.79 -2.64
CA SER A 35 -11.36 -16.82 -1.72
C SER A 35 -10.68 -17.56 -0.56
N ARG A 36 -9.37 -17.59 -0.56
CA ARG A 36 -8.60 -18.08 0.59
C ARG A 36 -8.63 -17.07 1.71
N TRP A 37 -8.82 -15.80 1.37
CA TRP A 37 -9.04 -14.77 2.35
C TRP A 37 -10.50 -14.87 2.84
N PRO A 38 -10.72 -14.88 4.17
CA PRO A 38 -12.04 -14.85 4.73
C PRO A 38 -12.83 -13.67 4.13
N ARG A 39 -14.14 -13.78 4.13
CA ARG A 39 -15.00 -12.71 3.60
C ARG A 39 -14.50 -11.37 4.13
N LEU A 40 -14.49 -10.36 3.27
CA LEU A 40 -13.91 -9.03 3.51
C LEU A 40 -14.24 -8.43 4.89
N THR A 41 -15.45 -8.69 5.40
CA THR A 41 -15.88 -8.33 6.76
C THR A 41 -15.02 -8.91 7.88
N ASP A 42 -14.30 -9.99 7.63
CA ASP A 42 -13.51 -10.67 8.62
C ASP A 42 -12.06 -10.17 8.68
N VAL A 43 -11.52 -9.66 7.58
CA VAL A 43 -10.15 -9.11 7.49
C VAL A 43 -10.01 -7.80 8.25
N ALA A 44 -11.07 -7.03 8.29
CA ALA A 44 -11.13 -5.76 8.99
C ALA A 44 -11.21 -5.91 10.51
N SER A 45 -11.43 -7.12 11.02
CA SER A 45 -11.45 -7.37 12.45
C SER A 45 -10.06 -7.74 12.96
N GLU A 46 -9.67 -7.20 14.10
CA GLU A 46 -8.45 -7.58 14.84
C GLU A 46 -8.35 -9.11 15.12
N ARG A 47 -9.44 -9.84 14.87
CA ARG A 47 -9.54 -11.30 15.04
C ARG A 47 -8.62 -12.08 14.10
N PHE A 48 -8.21 -11.50 12.97
CA PHE A 48 -7.36 -12.17 11.98
C PHE A 48 -5.88 -11.87 12.12
N TYR A 49 -5.51 -10.94 12.99
CA TYR A 49 -4.10 -10.79 13.30
C TYR A 49 -3.62 -12.09 13.95
N PRO A 50 -2.67 -12.82 13.33
CA PRO A 50 -2.22 -14.07 13.90
C PRO A 50 -1.74 -13.82 15.32
N ARG A 51 -2.28 -14.55 16.27
CA ARG A 51 -1.88 -14.43 17.69
C ARG A 51 -0.38 -14.65 17.88
N ARG A 52 0.26 -15.33 16.93
CA ARG A 52 1.71 -15.51 16.82
C ARG A 52 2.05 -15.47 15.32
N PRO A 53 2.56 -14.37 14.78
CA PRO A 53 3.04 -14.33 13.43
C PRO A 53 4.21 -15.33 13.28
N THR A 54 4.17 -16.12 12.22
CA THR A 54 5.21 -17.10 11.87
C THR A 54 6.08 -16.61 10.72
N GLY A 55 5.78 -15.41 10.23
CA GLY A 55 6.41 -14.76 9.10
C GLY A 55 7.53 -13.78 9.51
N LEU A 56 7.92 -12.97 8.53
CA LEU A 56 8.84 -11.87 8.71
C LEU A 56 8.16 -10.73 9.47
N LYS A 57 8.95 -9.91 10.16
CA LYS A 57 8.51 -8.62 10.68
C LYS A 57 8.75 -7.55 9.63
N VAL A 58 7.68 -6.96 9.13
CA VAL A 58 7.69 -5.95 8.08
C VAL A 58 7.38 -4.59 8.69
N LEU A 59 8.27 -3.61 8.50
CA LEU A 59 8.03 -2.22 8.85
C LEU A 59 7.67 -1.45 7.59
N LEU A 60 6.44 -0.91 7.50
CA LEU A 60 6.04 0.02 6.45
C LEU A 60 6.25 1.45 6.90
N ILE A 61 6.93 2.25 6.07
CA ILE A 61 7.21 3.66 6.34
C ILE A 61 6.51 4.52 5.28
N HIS A 62 5.60 5.38 5.73
CA HIS A 62 4.99 6.42 4.90
C HIS A 62 5.73 7.75 5.09
N PRO A 63 6.46 8.25 4.07
CA PRO A 63 7.24 9.48 4.16
C PRO A 63 6.35 10.73 4.25
N PRO A 64 6.89 11.85 4.78
CA PRO A 64 6.17 13.13 4.76
C PRO A 64 5.78 13.55 3.34
N ILE A 65 4.60 14.17 3.23
CA ILE A 65 4.11 14.78 1.99
C ILE A 65 3.48 16.14 2.29
N ARG A 66 3.74 17.13 1.45
CA ARG A 66 3.16 18.48 1.56
C ARG A 66 3.33 19.09 2.96
N GLU A 67 4.57 19.24 3.39
CA GLU A 67 4.95 19.63 4.76
C GLU A 67 4.30 20.94 5.23
N TRP A 68 3.87 21.79 4.31
CA TRP A 68 3.20 23.08 4.58
C TRP A 68 1.68 22.98 4.76
N SER A 69 1.08 21.79 4.59
CA SER A 69 -0.37 21.58 4.74
C SER A 69 -0.69 20.55 5.82
N TYR A 70 -1.93 20.52 6.26
CA TYR A 70 -2.41 19.44 7.14
C TYR A 70 -2.42 18.10 6.39
N PRO A 71 -2.05 16.98 7.05
CA PRO A 71 -2.32 15.65 6.54
C PRO A 71 -3.83 15.47 6.38
N ASN A 72 -4.27 14.99 5.23
CA ASN A 72 -5.71 14.97 4.92
C ASN A 72 -6.20 13.71 4.19
N ILE A 73 -5.29 12.86 3.78
CA ILE A 73 -5.60 11.57 3.11
C ILE A 73 -4.64 10.54 3.68
N GLY A 74 -5.19 9.46 4.24
CA GLY A 74 -4.41 8.33 4.73
C GLY A 74 -3.67 7.59 3.61
N PRO A 75 -2.64 6.81 3.95
CA PRO A 75 -1.80 6.10 2.99
C PRO A 75 -2.49 4.83 2.47
N LEU A 76 -3.63 4.99 1.77
CA LEU A 76 -4.51 3.90 1.35
C LEU A 76 -3.76 2.77 0.60
N GLY A 77 -2.75 3.11 -0.20
CA GLY A 77 -1.92 2.12 -0.88
C GLY A 77 -1.15 1.24 0.09
N GLU A 78 -0.50 1.83 1.08
CA GLU A 78 0.23 1.13 2.12
C GLU A 78 -0.70 0.35 3.06
N GLU A 79 -1.93 0.84 3.29
CA GLU A 79 -2.95 0.12 4.06
C GLU A 79 -3.39 -1.17 3.34
N TYR A 80 -3.53 -1.15 2.00
CA TYR A 80 -3.76 -2.37 1.20
C TYR A 80 -2.58 -3.34 1.30
N ILE A 81 -1.36 -2.84 1.13
CA ILE A 81 -0.14 -3.67 1.28
C ILE A 81 -0.05 -4.26 2.69
N GLY A 82 -0.33 -3.46 3.72
CA GLY A 82 -0.38 -3.92 5.11
C GLY A 82 -1.37 -5.06 5.33
N SER A 83 -2.53 -5.01 4.67
CA SER A 83 -3.51 -6.09 4.72
C SER A 83 -2.95 -7.40 4.16
N VAL A 84 -2.29 -7.34 3.01
CA VAL A 84 -1.67 -8.52 2.39
C VAL A 84 -0.56 -9.08 3.27
N VAL A 85 0.31 -8.22 3.81
CA VAL A 85 1.39 -8.62 4.72
C VAL A 85 0.85 -9.42 5.90
N VAL A 86 -0.20 -8.93 6.55
CA VAL A 86 -0.83 -9.61 7.70
C VAL A 86 -1.53 -10.89 7.29
N MET A 87 -2.24 -10.89 6.15
CA MET A 87 -2.95 -12.07 5.65
C MET A 87 -2.01 -13.22 5.28
N ASP A 88 -0.78 -12.90 4.86
CA ASP A 88 0.27 -13.90 4.59
C ASP A 88 0.98 -14.40 5.87
N GLY A 89 0.54 -13.93 7.05
CA GLY A 89 1.06 -14.39 8.34
C GLY A 89 2.35 -13.70 8.77
N HIS A 90 2.67 -12.55 8.19
CA HIS A 90 3.77 -11.69 8.61
C HIS A 90 3.34 -10.76 9.74
N GLU A 91 4.31 -10.30 10.54
CA GLU A 91 4.09 -9.23 11.50
C GLU A 91 4.18 -7.89 10.77
N LEU A 92 3.24 -6.99 11.02
CA LEU A 92 3.22 -5.64 10.48
C LEU A 92 3.47 -4.61 11.57
N ASP A 93 4.46 -3.79 11.35
CA ASP A 93 4.68 -2.53 12.07
C ASP A 93 4.63 -1.36 11.09
N VAL A 94 4.27 -0.17 11.55
CA VAL A 94 4.10 0.99 10.70
C VAL A 94 4.73 2.24 11.30
N LEU A 95 5.19 3.14 10.42
CA LEU A 95 5.63 4.49 10.76
C LEU A 95 5.05 5.46 9.74
N ASP A 96 4.08 6.25 10.17
CA ASP A 96 3.48 7.29 9.32
C ASP A 96 4.03 8.67 9.70
N LEU A 97 5.14 9.03 9.06
CA LEU A 97 5.80 10.32 9.28
C LEU A 97 4.97 11.51 8.79
N ASN A 98 4.02 11.27 7.89
CA ASN A 98 3.13 12.32 7.43
C ASN A 98 2.06 12.66 8.47
N ALA A 99 1.48 11.65 9.10
CA ALA A 99 0.50 11.87 10.16
C ALA A 99 1.13 12.34 11.48
N GLU A 100 2.29 11.79 11.88
CA GLU A 100 2.98 12.17 13.13
C GLU A 100 3.28 13.67 13.24
N ARG A 101 3.41 14.41 12.12
CA ARG A 101 3.57 15.86 12.15
C ARG A 101 2.31 16.62 12.57
N GLY A 102 1.12 16.00 12.53
CA GLY A 102 -0.17 16.54 12.98
C GLY A 102 -0.68 17.77 12.24
N GLY A 103 0.18 18.52 11.55
CA GLY A 103 -0.15 19.76 10.87
C GLY A 103 1.03 20.32 10.04
N PRO A 104 0.90 21.59 9.57
CA PRO A 104 1.98 22.23 8.82
C PRO A 104 3.27 22.32 9.63
N VAL A 105 4.39 22.00 9.00
CA VAL A 105 5.72 22.15 9.61
C VAL A 105 6.01 23.64 9.86
N LYS A 106 6.28 23.99 11.09
CA LYS A 106 6.52 25.37 11.55
C LYS A 106 8.01 25.67 11.79
N THR A 107 8.86 24.67 11.64
CA THR A 107 10.32 24.81 11.80
C THR A 107 11.02 24.92 10.45
N SER A 108 12.33 25.20 10.45
CA SER A 108 13.11 25.10 9.20
C SER A 108 13.12 23.67 8.66
N LEU A 109 13.28 23.53 7.35
CA LEU A 109 13.36 22.21 6.72
C LEU A 109 14.53 21.39 7.29
N GLU A 110 15.63 22.03 7.64
CA GLU A 110 16.78 21.38 8.27
C GLU A 110 16.43 20.81 9.64
N ALA A 111 15.76 21.60 10.50
CA ALA A 111 15.31 21.15 11.81
C ALA A 111 14.30 20.02 11.70
N TYR A 112 13.35 20.14 10.81
CA TYR A 112 12.37 19.08 10.56
C TYR A 112 13.02 17.80 10.03
N THR A 113 14.01 17.93 9.16
CA THR A 113 14.79 16.79 8.68
C THR A 113 15.42 15.99 9.82
N LYS A 114 16.04 16.67 10.79
CA LYS A 114 16.65 16.03 11.95
C LYS A 114 15.59 15.30 12.81
N ILE A 115 14.40 15.88 12.94
CA ILE A 115 13.27 15.23 13.64
C ILE A 115 12.88 13.94 12.95
N VAL A 116 12.67 13.98 11.62
CA VAL A 116 12.33 12.80 10.82
C VAL A 116 13.41 11.72 10.92
N GLU A 117 14.69 12.10 10.79
CA GLU A 117 15.82 11.16 10.89
C GLU A 117 15.89 10.49 12.28
N ALA A 118 15.74 11.28 13.35
CA ALA A 118 15.70 10.75 14.70
C ALA A 118 14.54 9.76 14.90
N ARG A 119 13.36 10.12 14.40
CA ARG A 119 12.16 9.28 14.52
C ARG A 119 12.29 7.97 13.74
N VAL A 120 12.86 8.01 12.54
CA VAL A 120 13.15 6.79 11.76
C VAL A 120 14.17 5.90 12.51
N ALA A 121 15.26 6.46 13.02
CA ALA A 121 16.26 5.69 13.75
C ALA A 121 15.68 5.05 15.02
N GLU A 122 14.87 5.78 15.77
CA GLU A 122 14.12 5.28 16.94
C GLU A 122 13.23 4.11 16.57
N LYS A 123 12.39 4.28 15.52
CA LYS A 123 11.46 3.24 15.06
C LYS A 123 12.18 1.99 14.57
N LEU A 124 13.32 2.13 13.89
CA LEU A 124 14.14 0.99 13.47
C LEU A 124 14.71 0.23 14.66
N ALA A 125 15.17 0.95 15.70
CA ALA A 125 15.68 0.35 16.93
C ALA A 125 14.58 -0.37 17.72
N GLU A 126 13.38 0.19 17.79
CA GLU A 126 12.22 -0.42 18.45
C GLU A 126 11.68 -1.64 17.70
N SER A 127 11.49 -1.47 16.41
CA SER A 127 10.85 -2.48 15.56
C SER A 127 11.76 -3.66 15.27
N GLN A 128 13.05 -3.44 15.05
CA GLN A 128 14.00 -4.49 14.59
C GLN A 128 13.39 -5.32 13.43
N PRO A 129 13.03 -4.69 12.31
CA PRO A 129 12.32 -5.36 11.23
C PRO A 129 13.24 -6.32 10.45
N ASP A 130 12.65 -7.38 9.90
CA ASP A 130 13.30 -8.26 8.90
C ASP A 130 13.26 -7.66 7.49
N VAL A 131 12.27 -6.79 7.23
CA VAL A 131 12.06 -6.12 5.94
C VAL A 131 11.50 -4.73 6.16
N ILE A 132 12.00 -3.75 5.42
CA ILE A 132 11.48 -2.37 5.40
C ILE A 132 10.78 -2.12 4.07
N GLY A 133 9.53 -1.68 4.10
CA GLY A 133 8.80 -1.18 2.94
C GLY A 133 8.66 0.34 3.00
N ILE A 134 8.93 1.02 1.89
CA ILE A 134 8.74 2.47 1.77
C ILE A 134 7.81 2.70 0.59
N GLY A 135 6.68 3.35 0.83
CA GLY A 135 5.75 3.77 -0.24
C GLY A 135 5.95 5.23 -0.61
N GLY A 136 5.43 5.63 -1.78
CA GLY A 136 5.39 7.06 -2.08
C GLY A 136 5.26 7.44 -3.54
N ILE A 137 5.18 8.76 -3.74
CA ILE A 137 5.07 9.42 -5.04
C ILE A 137 6.31 10.29 -5.30
N ILE A 138 6.43 10.82 -6.53
CA ILE A 138 7.63 11.55 -6.95
C ILE A 138 7.97 12.75 -6.06
N THR A 139 6.98 13.44 -5.52
CA THR A 139 7.19 14.60 -4.63
C THR A 139 7.83 14.21 -3.29
N GLN A 140 7.80 12.93 -2.92
CA GLN A 140 8.44 12.39 -1.71
C GLN A 140 9.86 11.85 -1.98
N TYR A 141 10.41 11.99 -3.20
CA TYR A 141 11.70 11.41 -3.58
C TYR A 141 12.83 11.75 -2.59
N ALA A 142 12.93 13.01 -2.15
CA ALA A 142 13.98 13.43 -1.24
C ALA A 142 13.88 12.72 0.12
N TRP A 143 12.66 12.56 0.63
CA TRP A 143 12.40 11.83 1.87
C TRP A 143 12.69 10.35 1.72
N ILE A 144 12.20 9.71 0.67
CA ILE A 144 12.44 8.29 0.37
C ILE A 144 13.94 8.01 0.32
N LYS A 145 14.70 8.84 -0.41
CA LYS A 145 16.15 8.71 -0.50
C LYS A 145 16.81 8.79 0.87
N ARG A 146 16.42 9.77 1.67
CA ARG A 146 16.98 10.00 3.00
C ARG A 146 16.66 8.86 3.96
N ILE A 147 15.39 8.44 4.01
CA ILE A 147 14.92 7.34 4.85
C ILE A 147 15.62 6.04 4.47
N ALA A 148 15.67 5.69 3.18
CA ALA A 148 16.36 4.49 2.72
C ALA A 148 17.87 4.49 3.05
N THR A 149 18.53 5.64 2.88
CA THR A 149 19.95 5.78 3.23
C THR A 149 20.18 5.59 4.72
N LEU A 150 19.40 6.26 5.56
CA LEU A 150 19.49 6.12 7.02
C LEU A 150 19.18 4.69 7.46
N SER A 151 18.16 4.08 6.90
CA SER A 151 17.80 2.69 7.24
C SER A 151 18.93 1.71 6.94
N LYS A 152 19.65 1.88 5.83
CA LYS A 152 20.84 1.08 5.51
C LYS A 152 22.05 1.39 6.40
N GLN A 153 22.15 2.60 6.93
CA GLN A 153 23.20 2.93 7.92
C GLN A 153 22.94 2.28 9.27
N VAL A 154 21.68 2.19 9.68
CA VAL A 154 21.28 1.61 10.98
C VAL A 154 21.17 0.08 10.88
N LEU A 155 20.58 -0.43 9.82
CA LEU A 155 20.32 -1.86 9.57
C LEU A 155 20.81 -2.25 8.16
N PRO A 156 22.12 -2.39 7.93
CA PRO A 156 22.71 -2.57 6.60
C PRO A 156 22.20 -3.83 5.86
N GLU A 157 21.93 -4.90 6.61
CA GLU A 157 21.54 -6.19 6.05
C GLU A 157 20.03 -6.32 5.81
N VAL A 158 19.22 -5.43 6.39
CA VAL A 158 17.77 -5.50 6.24
C VAL A 158 17.38 -5.04 4.83
N PRO A 159 16.65 -5.87 4.04
CA PRO A 159 16.22 -5.51 2.71
C PRO A 159 15.18 -4.38 2.75
N ILE A 160 15.34 -3.43 1.82
CA ILE A 160 14.41 -2.31 1.64
C ILE A 160 13.65 -2.48 0.33
N ILE A 161 12.33 -2.49 0.42
CA ILE A 161 11.39 -2.56 -0.71
C ILE A 161 10.81 -1.16 -0.94
N LEU A 162 10.90 -0.66 -2.16
CA LEU A 162 10.25 0.58 -2.60
C LEU A 162 9.00 0.26 -3.41
N GLY A 163 7.88 0.89 -3.07
CA GLY A 163 6.61 0.78 -3.80
C GLY A 163 6.01 2.13 -4.15
N GLY A 164 4.81 2.09 -4.72
CA GLY A 164 4.03 3.27 -5.06
C GLY A 164 4.39 3.90 -6.40
N GLY A 165 3.85 5.09 -6.64
CA GLY A 165 3.92 5.74 -7.92
C GLY A 165 5.34 6.03 -8.42
N ILE A 166 6.24 6.41 -7.52
CA ILE A 166 7.65 6.67 -7.87
C ILE A 166 8.37 5.40 -8.33
N ALA A 167 8.07 4.27 -7.70
CA ALA A 167 8.64 2.97 -8.05
C ALA A 167 8.23 2.52 -9.45
N SER A 168 6.95 2.71 -9.77
CA SER A 168 6.39 2.28 -11.05
C SER A 168 6.85 3.12 -12.24
N SER A 169 7.16 4.41 -12.02
CA SER A 169 7.57 5.32 -13.11
C SER A 169 8.95 5.01 -13.67
N LEU A 170 9.92 4.71 -12.80
CA LEU A 170 11.33 4.58 -13.17
C LEU A 170 12.01 3.48 -12.32
N PRO A 171 11.56 2.21 -12.40
CA PRO A 171 11.95 1.18 -11.45
C PRO A 171 13.46 0.92 -11.41
N GLU A 172 14.10 0.78 -12.55
CA GLU A 172 15.55 0.54 -12.63
C GLU A 172 16.36 1.75 -12.15
N PHE A 173 15.90 2.97 -12.48
CA PHE A 173 16.52 4.19 -12.00
C PHE A 173 16.47 4.28 -10.47
N MET A 174 15.31 3.97 -9.89
CA MET A 174 15.14 3.96 -8.44
C MET A 174 16.04 2.90 -7.78
N ALA A 175 16.09 1.68 -8.32
CA ALA A 175 16.96 0.63 -7.82
C ALA A 175 18.45 1.00 -7.90
N LYS A 176 18.85 1.76 -8.94
CA LYS A 176 20.24 2.24 -9.10
C LYS A 176 20.59 3.41 -8.19
N ARG A 177 19.66 4.34 -7.95
CA ARG A 177 19.93 5.63 -7.32
C ARG A 177 19.59 5.71 -5.84
N LEU A 178 18.72 4.84 -5.37
CA LEU A 178 18.32 4.79 -3.96
C LEU A 178 18.98 3.60 -3.25
N SER A 179 19.11 3.71 -1.94
CA SER A 179 19.59 2.59 -1.10
C SER A 179 18.47 1.58 -0.86
N VAL A 180 17.87 1.05 -1.94
CA VAL A 180 16.79 0.06 -1.89
C VAL A 180 17.23 -1.22 -2.61
N ASP A 181 16.72 -2.35 -2.17
CA ASP A 181 17.11 -3.66 -2.70
C ASP A 181 16.11 -4.13 -3.76
N VAL A 182 14.83 -3.83 -3.55
CA VAL A 182 13.72 -4.24 -4.43
C VAL A 182 12.83 -3.05 -4.71
N VAL A 183 12.41 -2.92 -5.95
CA VAL A 183 11.42 -1.94 -6.41
C VAL A 183 10.23 -2.70 -6.96
N ILE A 184 9.05 -2.50 -6.36
CA ILE A 184 7.79 -3.09 -6.83
C ILE A 184 7.11 -2.10 -7.76
N GLN A 185 6.82 -2.56 -8.96
CA GLN A 185 6.18 -1.80 -10.03
C GLN A 185 4.67 -2.02 -9.98
N GLU A 186 3.90 -1.00 -10.36
CA GLU A 186 2.44 -1.07 -10.54
C GLU A 186 1.69 -1.54 -9.28
N GLU A 187 0.82 -2.54 -9.42
CA GLU A 187 0.01 -3.08 -8.33
C GLU A 187 0.84 -4.01 -7.46
N GLY A 188 1.09 -3.58 -6.24
CA GLY A 188 1.99 -4.28 -5.32
C GLY A 188 1.37 -5.46 -4.59
N ASP A 189 0.04 -5.62 -4.59
CA ASP A 189 -0.66 -6.55 -3.70
C ASP A 189 -0.15 -8.00 -3.83
N VAL A 190 -0.10 -8.52 -5.05
CA VAL A 190 0.39 -9.89 -5.30
C VAL A 190 1.91 -9.94 -5.27
N THR A 191 2.55 -8.89 -5.77
CA THR A 191 4.01 -8.84 -5.89
C THR A 191 4.68 -8.82 -4.52
N ILE A 192 4.15 -8.05 -3.56
CA ILE A 192 4.70 -8.01 -2.18
C ILE A 192 4.61 -9.38 -1.51
N SER A 193 3.49 -10.08 -1.68
CA SER A 193 3.31 -11.44 -1.16
C SER A 193 4.40 -12.39 -1.65
N GLU A 194 4.66 -12.40 -2.97
CA GLU A 194 5.70 -13.24 -3.57
C GLU A 194 7.11 -12.83 -3.13
N VAL A 195 7.40 -11.51 -3.09
CA VAL A 195 8.69 -10.99 -2.65
C VAL A 195 8.97 -11.40 -1.20
N LEU A 196 8.03 -11.18 -0.28
CA LEU A 196 8.19 -11.56 1.12
C LEU A 196 8.38 -13.07 1.30
N HIS A 197 7.67 -13.88 0.52
CA HIS A 197 7.86 -15.32 0.52
C HIS A 197 9.28 -15.71 0.08
N ARG A 198 9.78 -15.11 -1.01
CA ARG A 198 11.14 -15.35 -1.49
C ARG A 198 12.19 -14.91 -0.47
N LEU A 199 12.03 -13.73 0.12
CA LEU A 199 12.93 -13.22 1.17
C LEU A 199 12.94 -14.14 2.38
N LYS A 200 11.79 -14.60 2.84
CA LYS A 200 11.68 -15.55 3.96
C LYS A 200 12.44 -16.86 3.71
N LEU A 201 12.47 -17.32 2.48
CA LEU A 201 13.18 -18.55 2.10
C LEU A 201 14.65 -18.31 1.72
N GLY A 202 15.12 -17.07 1.69
CA GLY A 202 16.43 -16.74 1.14
C GLY A 202 16.56 -17.08 -0.35
N ALA A 203 15.43 -17.09 -1.07
CA ALA A 203 15.38 -17.47 -2.48
C ALA A 203 15.60 -16.27 -3.42
N SER A 204 16.04 -16.56 -4.65
CA SER A 204 16.22 -15.53 -5.68
C SER A 204 14.91 -14.84 -6.03
N LEU A 205 14.98 -13.54 -6.35
CA LEU A 205 13.87 -12.76 -6.91
C LEU A 205 13.78 -12.88 -8.44
N GLU A 206 14.63 -13.68 -9.07
CA GLU A 206 14.54 -13.92 -10.51
C GLU A 206 13.19 -14.52 -10.88
N GLY A 207 12.55 -13.91 -11.90
CA GLY A 207 11.23 -14.31 -12.38
C GLY A 207 10.04 -13.81 -11.55
N VAL A 208 10.26 -13.07 -10.46
CA VAL A 208 9.17 -12.40 -9.71
C VAL A 208 8.68 -11.21 -10.51
N LEU A 209 7.62 -11.39 -11.29
CA LEU A 209 7.03 -10.32 -12.11
C LEU A 209 6.61 -9.11 -11.26
N GLY A 210 6.71 -7.91 -11.84
CA GLY A 210 6.41 -6.65 -11.16
C GLY A 210 7.55 -6.16 -10.28
N THR A 211 8.78 -6.67 -10.45
CA THR A 211 9.94 -6.23 -9.66
C THR A 211 11.11 -5.78 -10.52
N ALA A 212 11.81 -4.74 -10.04
CA ALA A 212 13.20 -4.49 -10.38
C ALA A 212 14.04 -4.57 -9.09
N TYR A 213 15.18 -5.24 -9.13
CA TYR A 213 15.94 -5.51 -7.91
C TYR A 213 17.45 -5.50 -8.14
N ARG A 214 18.19 -5.25 -7.07
CA ARG A 214 19.64 -5.38 -7.06
C ARG A 214 20.04 -6.85 -7.08
N HIS A 215 20.78 -7.21 -8.10
CA HIS A 215 21.37 -8.54 -8.23
C HIS A 215 22.86 -8.46 -7.93
N VAL A 216 23.27 -9.11 -6.87
CA VAL A 216 24.70 -9.18 -6.49
C VAL A 216 25.41 -10.17 -7.39
N ILE A 217 26.42 -9.70 -8.12
CA ILE A 217 27.26 -10.50 -9.00
C ILE A 217 28.41 -11.11 -8.17
N GLN A 218 29.07 -10.26 -7.40
CA GLN A 218 30.12 -10.64 -6.44
C GLN A 218 30.20 -9.57 -5.34
N ALA A 219 31.00 -9.81 -4.32
CA ALA A 219 31.15 -8.85 -3.22
C ALA A 219 31.57 -7.45 -3.73
N GLY A 220 30.68 -6.47 -3.51
CA GLY A 220 30.89 -5.09 -3.93
C GLY A 220 30.49 -4.78 -5.37
N ASP A 221 30.05 -5.79 -6.15
CA ASP A 221 29.60 -5.63 -7.53
C ASP A 221 28.15 -6.12 -7.69
N TRP A 222 27.30 -5.32 -8.30
CA TRP A 222 25.88 -5.60 -8.50
C TRP A 222 25.35 -4.92 -9.74
N ASP A 223 24.33 -5.51 -10.33
CA ASP A 223 23.53 -4.90 -11.40
C ASP A 223 22.07 -4.74 -10.96
N VAL A 224 21.24 -4.14 -11.81
CA VAL A 224 19.79 -4.10 -11.63
C VAL A 224 19.16 -5.01 -12.65
N ARG A 225 18.36 -5.94 -12.18
CA ARG A 225 17.52 -6.79 -13.01
C ARG A 225 16.07 -6.36 -12.90
N ASN A 226 15.41 -6.32 -14.05
CA ASN A 226 13.98 -6.04 -14.15
C ASN A 226 13.28 -7.30 -14.67
N ASN A 227 12.36 -7.82 -13.88
CA ASN A 227 11.60 -9.03 -14.23
C ASN A 227 10.37 -8.76 -15.10
N GLY A 228 10.17 -7.49 -15.50
CA GLY A 228 9.04 -7.07 -16.30
C GLY A 228 7.76 -6.86 -15.49
N HIS A 229 6.70 -6.54 -16.21
CA HIS A 229 5.41 -6.21 -15.63
C HIS A 229 4.64 -7.44 -15.17
N ARG A 230 3.92 -7.30 -14.05
CA ARG A 230 2.94 -8.31 -13.63
C ARG A 230 1.59 -7.99 -14.27
N PRO A 231 0.87 -8.99 -14.82
CA PRO A 231 -0.51 -8.75 -15.24
C PRO A 231 -1.37 -8.20 -14.08
N SER A 232 -2.14 -7.18 -14.38
CA SER A 232 -3.05 -6.57 -13.41
C SER A 232 -4.14 -7.56 -12.96
N LEU A 233 -4.64 -7.41 -11.74
CA LEU A 233 -5.78 -8.19 -11.25
C LEU A 233 -7.02 -7.94 -12.13
N ALA A 234 -7.87 -8.97 -12.28
CA ALA A 234 -9.10 -8.86 -13.03
C ALA A 234 -10.15 -7.97 -12.33
N GLU A 235 -11.26 -7.69 -13.00
CA GLU A 235 -12.43 -7.04 -12.39
C GLU A 235 -13.16 -7.97 -11.42
N GLY A 236 -13.91 -7.38 -10.49
CA GLY A 236 -14.89 -8.04 -9.66
C GLY A 236 -14.34 -9.15 -8.78
N ARG A 237 -15.14 -10.19 -8.57
CA ARG A 237 -14.97 -11.20 -7.52
C ARG A 237 -13.66 -12.00 -7.61
N GLU A 238 -13.18 -12.26 -8.82
CA GLU A 238 -11.94 -13.05 -9.07
C GLU A 238 -10.68 -12.17 -9.14
N GLY A 239 -10.80 -10.87 -8.93
CA GLY A 239 -9.73 -9.89 -9.02
C GLY A 239 -9.77 -8.89 -7.89
N LEU A 240 -10.22 -7.67 -8.17
CA LEU A 240 -10.19 -6.58 -7.19
C LEU A 240 -11.01 -6.84 -5.92
N ASP A 241 -12.13 -7.56 -6.02
CA ASP A 241 -12.95 -7.91 -4.85
C ASP A 241 -12.32 -9.03 -4.00
N ALA A 242 -11.32 -9.73 -4.52
CA ALA A 242 -10.59 -10.75 -3.76
C ALA A 242 -9.50 -10.15 -2.86
N LEU A 243 -9.16 -8.88 -3.06
CA LEU A 243 -8.21 -8.20 -2.21
C LEU A 243 -8.80 -7.96 -0.81
N PRO A 244 -8.00 -8.11 0.24
CA PRO A 244 -8.42 -7.69 1.57
C PRO A 244 -8.68 -6.19 1.60
N TRP A 245 -9.60 -5.75 2.45
CA TRP A 245 -9.81 -4.32 2.68
C TRP A 245 -8.58 -3.68 3.35
N PRO A 246 -8.36 -2.39 3.15
CA PRO A 246 -7.25 -1.66 3.77
C PRO A 246 -7.21 -1.83 5.29
N LEU A 247 -6.06 -2.17 5.82
CA LEU A 247 -5.85 -2.41 7.26
C LEU A 247 -5.60 -1.09 8.01
N ARG A 248 -6.61 -0.25 8.10
CA ARG A 248 -6.53 1.09 8.71
C ARG A 248 -6.18 1.08 10.18
N SER A 249 -6.61 0.06 10.93
CA SER A 249 -6.38 -0.05 12.38
C SER A 249 -4.91 -0.17 12.80
N ARG A 250 -4.01 -0.38 11.88
CA ARG A 250 -2.56 -0.42 12.13
C ARG A 250 -1.87 0.91 11.94
N TRP A 251 -2.54 1.88 11.34
CA TRP A 251 -2.07 3.25 11.26
C TRP A 251 -2.58 4.02 12.48
N PRO A 252 -1.74 4.28 13.49
CA PRO A 252 -2.17 4.90 14.76
C PRO A 252 -2.68 6.33 14.54
N GLU A 253 -2.24 6.95 13.47
CA GLU A 253 -2.55 8.32 13.10
C GLU A 253 -3.79 8.42 12.18
N ASP A 254 -4.53 7.35 12.01
CA ASP A 254 -5.78 7.36 11.23
C ASP A 254 -6.74 8.47 11.70
N GLU A 255 -6.76 8.78 13.00
CA GLU A 255 -7.51 9.92 13.53
C GLU A 255 -7.10 11.27 12.94
N VAL A 256 -5.81 11.47 12.67
CA VAL A 256 -5.30 12.71 12.07
C VAL A 256 -5.90 12.94 10.70
N TYR A 257 -6.00 11.89 9.91
CA TYR A 257 -6.60 11.94 8.57
C TYR A 257 -8.11 12.12 8.62
N ARG A 258 -8.78 11.52 9.58
CA ARG A 258 -10.22 11.58 9.76
C ARG A 258 -10.72 12.95 10.20
N VAL A 259 -9.98 13.62 11.11
CA VAL A 259 -10.36 14.96 11.63
C VAL A 259 -9.90 16.11 10.75
N ASN A 260 -9.01 15.86 9.80
CA ASN A 260 -8.55 16.84 8.82
C ASN A 260 -9.11 16.48 7.41
N PRO A 261 -10.43 16.46 7.22
CA PRO A 261 -10.99 16.15 5.93
C PRO A 261 -10.40 17.09 4.89
N VAL A 262 -10.18 16.56 3.69
CA VAL A 262 -9.63 17.30 2.55
C VAL A 262 -10.20 18.71 2.53
N GLY A 263 -9.36 19.72 2.58
CA GLY A 263 -9.78 21.13 2.76
C GLY A 263 -10.85 21.60 1.79
N HIS A 264 -11.05 20.88 0.70
CA HIS A 264 -12.16 21.06 -0.24
C HIS A 264 -13.50 20.64 0.33
N LEU A 265 -13.57 19.62 1.17
CA LEU A 265 -14.83 19.17 1.78
C LEU A 265 -15.35 20.17 2.81
N ASN A 266 -14.48 20.89 3.51
CA ASN A 266 -14.90 21.89 4.49
C ASN A 266 -15.72 23.03 3.89
N TRP A 267 -15.50 23.42 2.65
CA TRP A 267 -16.33 24.42 1.99
C TRP A 267 -17.48 23.81 1.18
N GLN A 268 -17.32 22.63 0.60
CA GLN A 268 -18.39 21.93 -0.11
C GLN A 268 -19.48 21.45 0.83
N THR A 269 -19.15 20.91 1.99
CA THR A 269 -20.14 20.49 2.99
C THR A 269 -20.85 21.65 3.65
N LYS A 270 -20.20 22.81 3.83
CA LYS A 270 -20.87 24.05 4.22
C LYS A 270 -21.95 24.48 3.23
N TRP A 271 -21.80 24.13 1.94
CA TRP A 271 -22.75 24.53 0.91
C TRP A 271 -23.85 23.50 0.67
N LEU A 272 -23.62 22.23 0.91
CA LEU A 272 -24.62 21.17 0.65
C LEU A 272 -25.71 21.13 1.72
N ASP A 273 -25.39 21.37 3.00
CA ASP A 273 -26.34 21.24 4.11
C ASP A 273 -26.53 22.52 4.92
N GLY A 274 -25.84 23.61 4.60
CA GLY A 274 -25.94 24.88 5.34
C GLY A 274 -25.39 24.82 6.78
N ALA A 275 -24.94 23.67 7.25
CA ALA A 275 -24.38 23.45 8.57
C ALA A 275 -22.86 23.32 8.53
N PRO A 276 -22.12 23.85 9.48
CA PRO A 276 -20.70 23.57 9.62
C PRO A 276 -20.50 22.09 9.92
N VAL A 277 -19.56 21.46 9.20
CA VAL A 277 -19.14 20.08 9.51
C VAL A 277 -18.64 20.06 10.96
N ALA A 278 -19.26 19.26 11.79
CA ALA A 278 -18.82 19.10 13.17
C ALA A 278 -17.42 18.47 13.19
N ARG A 279 -16.61 18.85 14.19
CA ARG A 279 -15.21 18.35 14.32
C ARG A 279 -15.12 16.85 14.56
N ASP A 280 -16.23 16.23 14.92
CA ASP A 280 -16.41 14.78 15.16
C ASP A 280 -16.88 14.00 13.94
N GLN A 281 -17.02 14.64 12.79
CA GLN A 281 -17.42 13.99 11.56
C GLN A 281 -16.19 13.45 10.80
N TYR A 282 -16.12 12.13 10.70
CA TYR A 282 -15.00 11.44 10.06
C TYR A 282 -15.19 11.28 8.57
N SER A 283 -14.11 11.56 7.82
CA SER A 283 -13.99 11.24 6.41
C SER A 283 -13.03 10.08 6.22
N VAL A 284 -13.42 9.08 5.43
CA VAL A 284 -12.59 7.91 5.15
C VAL A 284 -12.51 7.72 3.64
N SER A 285 -11.31 7.37 3.17
CA SER A 285 -11.06 7.13 1.75
C SER A 285 -11.26 5.67 1.37
N LEU A 286 -11.74 5.41 0.16
CA LEU A 286 -11.85 4.09 -0.44
C LEU A 286 -11.65 4.20 -1.96
N ILE A 287 -11.59 3.04 -2.63
CA ILE A 287 -11.58 2.96 -4.10
C ILE A 287 -12.64 1.99 -4.59
N GLY A 288 -13.29 2.32 -5.68
CA GLY A 288 -14.22 1.45 -6.42
C GLY A 288 -13.63 0.88 -7.70
N SER A 289 -12.47 1.41 -8.13
CA SER A 289 -11.80 1.01 -9.37
C SER A 289 -10.28 1.11 -9.26
N ARG A 290 -9.57 0.53 -10.21
CA ARG A 290 -8.15 0.76 -10.46
C ARG A 290 -7.91 1.00 -11.94
N GLY A 291 -6.95 1.87 -12.24
CA GLY A 291 -6.64 2.31 -13.60
C GLY A 291 -7.61 3.36 -14.12
N CYS A 292 -7.40 3.77 -15.37
CA CYS A 292 -8.19 4.80 -16.02
C CYS A 292 -8.66 4.32 -17.39
N PRO A 293 -9.94 4.52 -17.77
CA PRO A 293 -10.46 4.09 -19.07
C PRO A 293 -9.78 4.79 -20.26
N TYR A 294 -9.09 5.88 -19.99
CA TYR A 294 -8.30 6.61 -20.99
C TYR A 294 -6.82 6.20 -20.99
N ALA A 295 -6.39 5.15 -20.28
CA ALA A 295 -4.99 4.76 -20.19
C ALA A 295 -4.31 4.54 -21.56
N GLY A 296 -5.04 4.07 -22.58
CA GLY A 296 -4.54 3.99 -23.96
C GLY A 296 -4.51 5.31 -24.75
N ARG A 297 -5.07 6.39 -24.21
CA ARG A 297 -5.10 7.74 -24.77
C ARG A 297 -4.92 8.78 -23.67
N ALA A 298 -3.98 8.52 -22.82
CA ALA A 298 -3.83 9.24 -21.57
C ALA A 298 -3.60 10.73 -21.78
N CYS A 299 -4.05 11.52 -20.81
CA CYS A 299 -3.76 12.93 -20.76
C CYS A 299 -2.25 13.18 -20.63
N ASP A 300 -1.67 14.08 -21.38
CA ASP A 300 -0.23 14.35 -21.44
C ASP A 300 0.42 14.63 -20.09
N TYR A 301 -0.35 15.09 -19.12
CA TYR A 301 0.09 15.40 -17.77
C TYR A 301 -0.19 14.28 -16.75
N CYS A 302 -0.85 13.19 -17.15
CA CYS A 302 -1.39 12.22 -16.23
C CYS A 302 -0.42 11.05 -15.98
N TYR A 303 -0.17 10.79 -14.70
CA TYR A 303 0.63 9.66 -14.26
C TYR A 303 0.00 8.30 -14.63
N ALA A 304 -1.33 8.17 -14.59
CA ALA A 304 -2.05 6.96 -14.97
C ALA A 304 -1.73 6.47 -16.39
N ALA A 305 -1.27 7.38 -17.27
CA ALA A 305 -0.76 7.07 -18.59
C ALA A 305 0.38 6.07 -18.60
N TYR A 306 1.25 6.18 -17.61
CA TYR A 306 2.48 5.40 -17.53
C TYR A 306 2.29 4.05 -16.82
N LEU A 307 1.18 3.87 -16.11
CA LEU A 307 0.89 2.62 -15.41
C LEU A 307 0.42 1.49 -16.33
N GLY A 308 -0.04 1.81 -17.55
CA GLY A 308 -0.46 0.80 -18.53
C GLY A 308 -1.61 -0.11 -18.11
N SER A 309 -2.09 0.02 -16.86
CA SER A 309 -3.11 -0.85 -16.30
C SER A 309 -4.49 -0.57 -16.89
N ALA A 310 -5.17 -1.61 -17.36
CA ALA A 310 -6.55 -1.50 -17.82
C ALA A 310 -7.45 -0.96 -16.70
N TYR A 311 -8.48 -0.22 -17.09
CA TYR A 311 -9.53 0.20 -16.15
C TYR A 311 -10.35 -0.99 -15.69
N ARG A 312 -10.48 -1.18 -14.39
CA ARG A 312 -11.16 -2.31 -13.78
C ARG A 312 -11.95 -1.84 -12.56
N LEU A 313 -13.17 -2.35 -12.43
CA LEU A 313 -14.10 -2.00 -11.38
C LEU A 313 -14.16 -3.12 -10.33
N ARG A 314 -14.34 -2.74 -9.09
CA ARG A 314 -14.86 -3.61 -8.05
C ARG A 314 -16.34 -3.80 -8.29
N SER A 315 -16.94 -4.91 -7.81
CA SER A 315 -18.37 -5.06 -7.89
C SER A 315 -19.08 -4.00 -7.04
N PRO A 316 -20.24 -3.48 -7.48
CA PRO A 316 -21.01 -2.51 -6.71
C PRO A 316 -21.29 -2.98 -5.28
N ARG A 317 -21.63 -4.25 -5.11
CA ARG A 317 -21.89 -4.86 -3.82
C ARG A 317 -20.66 -4.83 -2.90
N ALA A 318 -19.47 -5.19 -3.40
CA ALA A 318 -18.26 -5.18 -2.59
C ALA A 318 -17.89 -3.76 -2.13
N VAL A 319 -18.15 -2.76 -2.97
CA VAL A 319 -17.93 -1.35 -2.61
C VAL A 319 -18.92 -0.92 -1.52
N VAL A 320 -20.20 -1.25 -1.66
CA VAL A 320 -21.23 -0.91 -0.65
C VAL A 320 -20.98 -1.65 0.66
N ASP A 321 -20.56 -2.91 0.63
CA ASP A 321 -20.21 -3.68 1.82
C ASP A 321 -19.05 -2.98 2.60
N GLU A 322 -18.01 -2.48 1.89
CA GLU A 322 -16.94 -1.71 2.53
C GLU A 322 -17.44 -0.35 3.07
N MET A 323 -18.32 0.33 2.34
CA MET A 323 -18.92 1.60 2.81
C MET A 323 -19.70 1.40 4.12
N GLU A 324 -20.49 0.36 4.25
CA GLU A 324 -21.21 0.02 5.49
C GLU A 324 -20.22 -0.28 6.62
N TYR A 325 -19.22 -1.10 6.34
CA TYR A 325 -18.17 -1.38 7.31
C TYR A 325 -17.46 -0.11 7.80
N LEU A 326 -17.10 0.81 6.90
CA LEU A 326 -16.45 2.06 7.27
C LEU A 326 -17.35 2.95 8.12
N LYS A 327 -18.64 2.96 7.83
CA LYS A 327 -19.63 3.67 8.65
C LYS A 327 -19.73 3.07 10.05
N GLU A 328 -19.87 1.75 10.15
CA GLU A 328 -20.06 1.06 11.43
C GLU A 328 -18.79 1.06 12.29
N ARG A 329 -17.64 0.77 11.69
CA ARG A 329 -16.39 0.59 12.43
C ARG A 329 -15.69 1.89 12.78
N TYR A 330 -15.75 2.88 11.90
CA TYR A 330 -15.04 4.16 12.02
C TYR A 330 -15.97 5.35 12.20
N GLY A 331 -17.28 5.17 12.19
CA GLY A 331 -18.22 6.29 12.25
C GLY A 331 -18.10 7.23 11.04
N ALA A 332 -17.72 6.70 9.88
CA ALA A 332 -17.53 7.51 8.68
C ALA A 332 -18.84 8.16 8.23
N VAL A 333 -18.84 9.49 8.18
CA VAL A 333 -19.97 10.30 7.70
C VAL A 333 -19.77 10.68 6.24
N TYR A 334 -18.50 10.84 5.84
CA TYR A 334 -18.11 11.13 4.46
C TYR A 334 -17.21 10.03 3.95
N LEU A 335 -17.50 9.55 2.74
CA LEU A 335 -16.70 8.55 2.03
C LEU A 335 -16.10 9.21 0.79
N HIS A 336 -14.78 9.24 0.74
CA HIS A 336 -14.04 9.86 -0.34
C HIS A 336 -13.47 8.80 -1.27
N PHE A 337 -13.99 8.72 -2.49
CA PHE A 337 -13.45 7.86 -3.53
C PHE A 337 -12.18 8.47 -4.11
N LEU A 338 -11.06 7.73 -4.01
CA LEU A 338 -9.75 8.14 -4.54
C LEU A 338 -9.49 7.60 -5.95
N ASP A 339 -10.54 7.21 -6.64
CA ASP A 339 -10.47 6.71 -8.00
C ASP A 339 -10.04 7.80 -8.98
N ASP A 340 -9.21 7.47 -9.96
CA ASP A 340 -8.92 8.38 -11.06
C ASP A 340 -10.20 8.76 -11.81
N LEU A 341 -11.09 7.78 -12.00
CA LEU A 341 -12.40 7.96 -12.61
C LEU A 341 -13.35 6.80 -12.25
N LEU A 342 -14.35 7.03 -11.40
CA LEU A 342 -15.21 5.96 -10.90
C LEU A 342 -16.44 5.70 -11.79
N LEU A 343 -17.27 6.71 -12.01
CA LEU A 343 -18.60 6.55 -12.65
C LEU A 343 -18.52 6.59 -14.20
N THR A 344 -17.75 5.71 -14.79
CA THR A 344 -17.55 5.65 -16.25
C THR A 344 -18.45 4.64 -16.94
N SER A 345 -18.94 3.65 -16.21
CA SER A 345 -19.89 2.65 -16.69
C SER A 345 -21.28 2.96 -16.17
N TRP A 346 -22.21 3.27 -17.08
CA TRP A 346 -23.62 3.51 -16.72
C TRP A 346 -24.26 2.31 -16.03
N ARG A 347 -23.96 1.11 -16.50
CA ARG A 347 -24.46 -0.12 -15.90
C ARG A 347 -23.98 -0.27 -14.46
N TRP A 348 -22.67 -0.11 -14.22
CA TRP A 348 -22.09 -0.18 -12.89
C TRP A 348 -22.69 0.88 -11.96
N ALA A 349 -22.86 2.10 -12.45
CA ALA A 349 -23.45 3.18 -11.68
C ALA A 349 -24.88 2.87 -11.24
N LEU A 350 -25.72 2.34 -12.14
CA LEU A 350 -27.08 1.92 -11.81
C LEU A 350 -27.08 0.83 -10.73
N GLU A 351 -26.31 -0.24 -10.91
CA GLU A 351 -26.20 -1.34 -9.96
C GLU A 351 -25.71 -0.83 -8.60
N PHE A 352 -24.74 0.10 -8.56
CA PHE A 352 -24.23 0.70 -7.34
C PHE A 352 -25.31 1.51 -6.58
N PHE A 353 -26.03 2.36 -7.28
CA PHE A 353 -27.10 3.14 -6.64
C PHE A 353 -28.31 2.29 -6.25
N GLU A 354 -28.59 1.20 -6.97
CA GLU A 354 -29.60 0.22 -6.58
C GLU A 354 -29.21 -0.50 -5.29
N GLU A 355 -27.96 -0.97 -5.17
CA GLU A 355 -27.45 -1.61 -3.97
C GLU A 355 -27.53 -0.65 -2.76
N LEU A 356 -27.11 0.60 -2.91
CA LEU A 356 -27.24 1.63 -1.87
C LEU A 356 -28.69 1.86 -1.45
N ARG A 357 -29.60 1.90 -2.40
CA ARG A 357 -31.03 2.10 -2.12
C ARG A 357 -31.63 0.94 -1.33
N GLU A 358 -31.26 -0.29 -1.69
CA GLU A 358 -31.77 -1.48 -0.99
C GLU A 358 -31.24 -1.56 0.45
N ARG A 359 -29.96 -1.24 0.67
CA ARG A 359 -29.37 -1.21 2.03
C ARG A 359 -30.00 -0.15 2.91
N ARG A 360 -30.29 1.03 2.35
CA ARG A 360 -30.98 2.12 3.09
C ARG A 360 -32.37 1.73 3.59
N LYS A 361 -33.06 0.80 2.94
CA LYS A 361 -34.38 0.31 3.38
C LYS A 361 -34.30 -0.65 4.55
N GLN A 362 -33.13 -1.25 4.77
CA GLN A 362 -32.91 -2.24 5.82
C GLN A 362 -32.41 -1.60 7.13
N THR A 363 -31.94 -0.35 7.09
CA THR A 363 -31.53 0.48 8.23
C THR A 363 -32.62 1.49 8.58
#